data_82e658a535cbc672be6be2ecfed01ad7
#
_entry.id   82e658a535cbc672be6be2ecfed01ad7
#
_cell.length_a   1.000
_cell.length_b   1.000
_cell.length_c   1.000
_cell.angle_alpha   90.00
_cell.angle_beta   90.00
_cell.angle_gamma   90.00
#
_symmetry.space_group_name_H-M   'P 1'
#
loop_
_entity.id
_entity.type
_entity.pdbx_description
1 polymer ?
#
loop_
_entity_poly.entity_id
_entity_poly.type
_entity_poly.pdbx_seq_one_letter_code
_entity_poly.pdbx_strand_id
1 'polypeptide(L)'
;FDFSLNQTVVPPTIGSYDPISEVYTTLDTLTNSRFASDMIIEGDFVYVAADNILYKYDINTMNIVTTQNISGIRNLAVWNDKIAVSRGDYDNTTFAPILFNSYLQFYNTSDLSFYSELDTITGPKWSTQNMIVENDNLYITINNAFEFGNEKGIVGVVDMTSMSYINEIDLGPDGKNPDNLLIRGNKLYTVNNKDGSGASISEIDL
;
A
#
# COMPACT_ATOMS: atom_id res chain seq x y z
N PHE A 1 -1.61 -14.10 11.97
CA PHE A 1 -3.03 -13.97 12.32
C PHE A 1 -3.71 -15.33 12.15
N ASP A 2 -4.54 -15.73 13.09
CA ASP A 2 -5.36 -16.94 12.98
C ASP A 2 -6.79 -16.55 12.56
N PHE A 3 -7.13 -16.84 11.31
CA PHE A 3 -8.45 -16.51 10.77
C PHE A 3 -9.58 -17.33 11.40
N SER A 4 -9.29 -18.55 11.89
CA SER A 4 -10.31 -19.40 12.53
C SER A 4 -10.74 -18.89 13.91
N LEU A 5 -9.81 -18.23 14.59
CA LEU A 5 -10.02 -17.64 15.91
C LEU A 5 -10.26 -16.12 15.85
N ASN A 6 -10.11 -15.53 14.66
CA ASN A 6 -10.15 -14.09 14.42
C ASN A 6 -9.27 -13.30 15.40
N GLN A 7 -8.03 -13.77 15.58
CA GLN A 7 -7.10 -13.14 16.53
C GLN A 7 -5.66 -13.15 16.03
N THR A 8 -4.88 -12.18 16.49
CA THR A 8 -3.43 -12.15 16.31
C THR A 8 -2.79 -13.14 17.28
N VAL A 9 -2.22 -14.22 16.76
CA VAL A 9 -1.48 -15.22 17.56
C VAL A 9 -0.05 -14.77 17.78
N VAL A 10 0.59 -14.26 16.71
CA VAL A 10 1.93 -13.67 16.75
C VAL A 10 1.86 -12.31 16.06
N PRO A 11 2.16 -11.22 16.77
CA PRO A 11 2.14 -9.89 16.17
C PRO A 11 3.24 -9.75 15.12
N PRO A 12 3.06 -8.86 14.11
CA PRO A 12 4.12 -8.53 13.17
C PRO A 12 5.32 -7.91 13.89
N THR A 13 6.51 -8.14 13.35
CA THR A 13 7.75 -7.55 13.84
C THR A 13 8.47 -6.78 12.75
N ILE A 14 9.20 -5.75 13.14
CA ILE A 14 10.21 -5.09 12.31
C ILE A 14 11.56 -5.66 12.71
N GLY A 15 12.36 -6.05 11.73
CA GLY A 15 13.68 -6.61 12.00
C GLY A 15 14.72 -6.16 10.99
N SER A 16 15.97 -6.33 11.38
CA SER A 16 17.13 -6.16 10.50
C SER A 16 17.90 -7.47 10.39
N TYR A 17 18.57 -7.67 9.26
CA TYR A 17 19.45 -8.79 9.03
C TYR A 17 20.81 -8.27 8.59
N ASP A 18 21.86 -8.68 9.31
CA ASP A 18 23.24 -8.43 8.92
C ASP A 18 23.75 -9.64 8.10
N PRO A 19 24.00 -9.47 6.79
CA PRO A 19 24.44 -10.58 5.94
C PRO A 19 25.90 -11.01 6.19
N ILE A 20 26.70 -10.22 6.93
CA ILE A 20 28.09 -10.54 7.23
C ILE A 20 28.17 -11.44 8.46
N SER A 21 27.48 -11.08 9.52
CA SER A 21 27.42 -11.88 10.76
C SER A 21 26.32 -12.95 10.72
N GLU A 22 25.45 -12.92 9.71
CA GLU A 22 24.25 -13.79 9.58
C GLU A 22 23.29 -13.68 10.77
N VAL A 23 23.22 -12.50 11.40
CA VAL A 23 22.40 -12.26 12.57
C VAL A 23 21.14 -11.50 12.18
N TYR A 24 19.98 -12.03 12.57
CA TYR A 24 18.70 -11.34 12.55
C TYR A 24 18.44 -10.71 13.93
N THR A 25 18.01 -9.46 13.92
CA THR A 25 17.63 -8.72 15.14
C THR A 25 16.20 -8.19 15.00
N THR A 26 15.33 -8.54 15.94
CA THR A 26 14.02 -7.89 16.06
C THR A 26 14.20 -6.50 16.66
N LEU A 27 13.72 -5.49 15.94
CA LEU A 27 13.85 -4.08 16.32
C LEU A 27 12.60 -3.57 17.03
N ASP A 28 11.41 -3.99 16.58
CA ASP A 28 10.15 -3.67 17.24
C ASP A 28 9.11 -4.78 17.01
N THR A 29 8.06 -4.79 17.84
CA THR A 29 6.92 -5.72 17.77
C THR A 29 5.62 -4.94 17.77
N LEU A 30 4.85 -5.02 16.67
CA LEU A 30 3.63 -4.27 16.45
C LEU A 30 2.43 -4.96 17.09
N THR A 31 2.35 -4.93 18.42
CA THR A 31 1.39 -5.71 19.23
C THR A 31 -0.08 -5.39 18.98
N ASN A 32 -0.38 -4.21 18.42
CA ASN A 32 -1.73 -3.73 18.11
C ASN A 32 -2.17 -3.95 16.67
N SER A 33 -1.37 -4.69 15.89
CA SER A 33 -1.62 -4.88 14.45
C SER A 33 -1.80 -6.36 14.13
N ARG A 34 -2.76 -6.67 13.25
CA ARG A 34 -2.95 -8.02 12.69
C ARG A 34 -1.85 -8.34 11.66
N PHE A 35 -1.54 -7.34 10.84
CA PHE A 35 -0.62 -7.43 9.70
C PHE A 35 0.28 -6.20 9.63
N ALA A 36 1.47 -6.37 9.09
CA ALA A 36 2.25 -5.28 8.50
C ALA A 36 2.24 -5.49 6.98
N SER A 37 1.80 -4.48 6.25
CA SER A 37 1.52 -4.59 4.81
C SER A 37 2.61 -3.97 3.95
N ASP A 38 3.30 -2.95 4.48
CA ASP A 38 4.36 -2.29 3.73
C ASP A 38 5.37 -1.58 4.64
N MET A 39 6.58 -1.41 4.13
CA MET A 39 7.65 -0.66 4.79
C MET A 39 8.52 0.04 3.75
N ILE A 40 8.71 1.33 3.93
CA ILE A 40 9.60 2.13 3.07
C ILE A 40 10.61 2.91 3.92
N ILE A 41 11.77 3.17 3.33
CA ILE A 41 12.82 4.01 3.92
C ILE A 41 12.95 5.26 3.08
N GLU A 42 12.86 6.42 3.72
CA GLU A 42 13.10 7.70 3.09
C GLU A 42 13.92 8.60 4.01
N GLY A 43 15.12 8.98 3.54
CA GLY A 43 16.09 9.73 4.35
C GLY A 43 16.44 8.99 5.65
N ASP A 44 16.29 9.69 6.76
CA ASP A 44 16.59 9.17 8.10
C ASP A 44 15.40 8.46 8.78
N PHE A 45 14.36 8.12 8.02
CA PHE A 45 13.14 7.56 8.58
C PHE A 45 12.69 6.26 7.91
N VAL A 46 12.11 5.39 8.74
CA VAL A 46 11.39 4.19 8.29
C VAL A 46 9.91 4.41 8.51
N TYR A 47 9.11 4.22 7.46
CA TYR A 47 7.66 4.29 7.52
C TYR A 47 7.09 2.89 7.39
N VAL A 48 6.16 2.52 8.27
CA VAL A 48 5.56 1.19 8.29
C VAL A 48 4.05 1.30 8.28
N ALA A 49 3.42 0.65 7.32
CA ALA A 49 1.98 0.46 7.27
C ALA A 49 1.62 -0.84 7.99
N ALA A 50 0.84 -0.76 9.04
CA ALA A 50 0.42 -1.94 9.78
C ALA A 50 -1.02 -1.79 10.25
N ASP A 51 -1.89 -2.63 9.69
CA ASP A 51 -3.33 -2.71 9.95
C ASP A 51 -4.06 -1.36 9.79
N ASN A 52 -4.15 -0.54 10.83
CA ASN A 52 -4.80 0.77 10.82
C ASN A 52 -3.87 1.90 11.28
N ILE A 53 -2.56 1.66 11.30
CA ILE A 53 -1.58 2.61 11.81
C ILE A 53 -0.44 2.79 10.81
N LEU A 54 -0.13 4.04 10.49
CA LEU A 54 1.11 4.45 9.88
C LEU A 54 2.10 4.84 10.97
N TYR A 55 3.22 4.14 11.03
CA TYR A 55 4.33 4.44 11.95
C TYR A 55 5.44 5.18 11.22
N LYS A 56 6.08 6.12 11.91
CA LYS A 56 7.34 6.75 11.49
C LYS A 56 8.38 6.49 12.57
N TYR A 57 9.48 5.84 12.19
CA TYR A 57 10.63 5.55 13.05
C TYR A 57 11.83 6.37 12.62
N ASP A 58 12.67 6.74 13.57
CA ASP A 58 14.04 7.16 13.30
C ASP A 58 14.88 5.92 12.95
N ILE A 59 15.55 5.91 11.80
CA ILE A 59 16.26 4.73 11.28
C ILE A 59 17.45 4.31 12.14
N ASN A 60 18.08 5.26 12.85
CA ASN A 60 19.28 4.98 13.63
C ASN A 60 18.96 4.41 15.01
N THR A 61 17.85 4.83 15.59
CA THR A 61 17.47 4.45 16.96
C THR A 61 16.31 3.46 17.00
N MET A 62 15.57 3.31 15.91
CA MET A 62 14.29 2.58 15.81
C MET A 62 13.26 2.99 16.85
N ASN A 63 13.37 4.24 17.33
CA ASN A 63 12.33 4.82 18.15
C ASN A 63 11.19 5.37 17.29
N ILE A 64 9.96 5.18 17.75
CA ILE A 64 8.78 5.79 17.11
C ILE A 64 8.88 7.31 17.28
N VAL A 65 8.91 8.03 16.15
CA VAL A 65 8.87 9.50 16.11
C VAL A 65 7.43 9.98 16.22
N THR A 66 6.54 9.39 15.43
CA THR A 66 5.10 9.68 15.45
C THR A 66 4.31 8.55 14.80
N THR A 67 3.00 8.54 15.03
CA THR A 67 2.07 7.59 14.40
C THR A 67 0.82 8.31 13.93
N GLN A 68 0.16 7.77 12.91
CA GLN A 68 -1.13 8.23 12.41
C GLN A 68 -2.09 7.07 12.24
N ASN A 69 -3.31 7.20 12.77
CA ASN A 69 -4.37 6.22 12.55
C ASN A 69 -4.98 6.41 11.15
N ILE A 70 -4.94 5.37 10.33
CA ILE A 70 -5.46 5.36 8.96
C ILE A 70 -6.18 4.03 8.73
N SER A 71 -7.49 4.02 8.74
CA SER A 71 -8.26 2.80 8.55
C SER A 71 -7.99 2.18 7.18
N GLY A 72 -7.67 0.88 7.17
CA GLY A 72 -7.44 0.10 5.96
C GLY A 72 -6.16 0.46 5.21
N ILE A 73 -5.14 0.97 5.90
CA ILE A 73 -3.84 1.25 5.29
C ILE A 73 -3.22 -0.01 4.68
N ARG A 74 -2.64 0.12 3.47
CA ARG A 74 -2.01 -1.01 2.78
C ARG A 74 -0.59 -0.71 2.36
N ASN A 75 -0.38 0.06 1.31
CA ASN A 75 0.95 0.34 0.77
C ASN A 75 1.26 1.84 0.81
N LEU A 76 2.54 2.14 0.70
CA LEU A 76 3.10 3.46 0.85
C LEU A 76 3.93 3.84 -0.38
N ALA A 77 3.90 5.11 -0.75
CA ALA A 77 4.87 5.68 -1.69
C ALA A 77 5.22 7.09 -1.23
N VAL A 78 6.47 7.49 -1.38
CA VAL A 78 6.90 8.85 -1.06
C VAL A 78 7.14 9.64 -2.34
N TRP A 79 6.68 10.89 -2.32
CA TRP A 79 7.00 11.89 -3.32
C TRP A 79 7.26 13.23 -2.61
N ASN A 80 8.49 13.72 -2.69
CA ASN A 80 8.93 14.92 -1.98
C ASN A 80 8.64 14.83 -0.46
N ASP A 81 7.85 15.77 0.07
CA ASP A 81 7.46 15.83 1.48
C ASP A 81 6.10 15.17 1.77
N LYS A 82 5.60 14.32 0.87
CA LYS A 82 4.31 13.63 1.00
C LYS A 82 4.46 12.11 0.97
N ILE A 83 3.60 11.46 1.74
CA ILE A 83 3.39 10.01 1.69
C ILE A 83 2.01 9.76 1.10
N ALA A 84 1.96 9.04 -0.02
CA ALA A 84 0.74 8.46 -0.54
C ALA A 84 0.44 7.15 0.21
N VAL A 85 -0.82 6.94 0.54
CA VAL A 85 -1.31 5.78 1.29
C VAL A 85 -2.45 5.14 0.50
N SER A 86 -2.24 3.92 0.05
CA SER A 86 -3.31 3.10 -0.54
C SER A 86 -4.16 2.46 0.56
N ARG A 87 -5.45 2.21 0.25
CA ARG A 87 -6.40 1.75 1.25
C ARG A 87 -7.30 0.62 0.75
N GLY A 88 -7.65 -0.26 1.65
CA GLY A 88 -8.62 -1.34 1.47
C GLY A 88 -8.61 -2.23 2.70
N ASP A 89 -9.79 -2.74 3.09
CA ASP A 89 -9.92 -3.63 4.24
C ASP A 89 -11.22 -4.43 4.15
N TYR A 90 -11.38 -5.39 5.06
CA TYR A 90 -12.56 -6.21 5.23
C TYR A 90 -13.00 -6.25 6.70
N ASP A 91 -14.27 -6.44 6.93
CA ASP A 91 -14.82 -6.67 8.26
C ASP A 91 -14.43 -8.05 8.79
N ASN A 92 -13.78 -8.09 9.94
CA ASN A 92 -13.22 -9.33 10.52
C ASN A 92 -14.27 -10.40 10.90
N THR A 93 -15.53 -10.02 11.00
CA THR A 93 -16.63 -10.92 11.40
C THR A 93 -17.38 -11.46 10.20
N THR A 94 -17.67 -10.58 9.25
CA THR A 94 -18.49 -10.91 8.08
C THR A 94 -17.64 -11.23 6.84
N PHE A 95 -16.36 -10.84 6.86
CA PHE A 95 -15.43 -10.85 5.72
C PHE A 95 -15.92 -10.02 4.52
N ALA A 96 -16.90 -9.16 4.74
CA ALA A 96 -17.36 -8.22 3.73
C ALA A 96 -16.35 -7.08 3.52
N PRO A 97 -16.20 -6.54 2.30
CA PRO A 97 -15.34 -5.39 2.06
C PRO A 97 -15.83 -4.17 2.84
N ILE A 98 -14.88 -3.45 3.44
CA ILE A 98 -15.16 -2.14 4.04
C ILE A 98 -15.11 -1.10 2.93
N LEU A 99 -16.21 -0.36 2.78
CA LEU A 99 -16.30 0.71 1.79
C LEU A 99 -15.75 2.01 2.35
N PHE A 100 -14.79 2.59 1.67
CA PHE A 100 -14.21 3.88 2.00
C PHE A 100 -14.70 4.97 1.03
N ASN A 101 -14.80 6.21 1.51
CA ASN A 101 -15.05 7.37 0.66
C ASN A 101 -13.84 7.75 -0.19
N SER A 102 -12.64 7.31 0.22
CA SER A 102 -11.38 7.49 -0.49
C SER A 102 -10.52 6.24 -0.33
N TYR A 103 -9.93 5.78 -1.43
CA TYR A 103 -8.97 4.67 -1.44
C TYR A 103 -7.53 5.13 -1.62
N LEU A 104 -7.30 6.45 -1.71
CA LEU A 104 -5.97 7.06 -1.80
C LEU A 104 -5.91 8.35 -1.00
N GLN A 105 -5.07 8.37 0.01
CA GLN A 105 -4.85 9.52 0.89
C GLN A 105 -3.39 9.96 0.87
N PHE A 106 -3.15 11.24 1.20
CA PHE A 106 -1.82 11.82 1.27
C PHE A 106 -1.58 12.45 2.64
N TYR A 107 -0.37 12.26 3.15
CA TYR A 107 0.06 12.75 4.46
C TYR A 107 1.42 13.46 4.35
N ASN A 108 1.70 14.39 5.25
CA ASN A 108 2.99 15.06 5.32
C ASN A 108 4.04 14.09 5.91
N THR A 109 5.22 13.99 5.30
CA THR A 109 6.32 13.17 5.83
C THR A 109 6.86 13.68 7.15
N SER A 110 6.74 15.00 7.43
CA SER A 110 7.28 15.63 8.64
C SER A 110 6.65 15.09 9.91
N ASP A 111 5.32 15.08 9.99
CA ASP A 111 4.54 14.81 11.21
C ASP A 111 3.39 13.81 11.03
N LEU A 112 3.24 13.24 9.84
CA LEU A 112 2.15 12.37 9.42
C LEU A 112 0.76 13.02 9.49
N SER A 113 0.66 14.33 9.51
CA SER A 113 -0.63 15.02 9.43
C SER A 113 -1.28 14.79 8.06
N PHE A 114 -2.61 14.65 8.08
CA PHE A 114 -3.39 14.53 6.84
C PHE A 114 -3.18 15.76 5.96
N TYR A 115 -2.92 15.52 4.68
CA TYR A 115 -2.75 16.58 3.69
C TYR A 115 -3.96 16.69 2.76
N SER A 116 -4.30 15.60 2.05
CA SER A 116 -5.43 15.55 1.12
C SER A 116 -5.83 14.11 0.82
N GLU A 117 -6.93 13.95 0.10
CA GLU A 117 -7.35 12.66 -0.43
C GLU A 117 -7.99 12.80 -1.81
N LEU A 118 -7.97 11.71 -2.57
CA LEU A 118 -8.79 11.55 -3.76
C LEU A 118 -9.98 10.65 -3.40
N ASP A 119 -11.17 11.22 -3.40
CA ASP A 119 -12.39 10.49 -3.12
C ASP A 119 -12.80 9.56 -4.28
N THR A 120 -13.81 8.74 -4.09
CA THR A 120 -14.28 7.80 -5.11
C THR A 120 -14.97 8.44 -6.33
N ILE A 121 -15.15 9.76 -6.32
CA ILE A 121 -15.66 10.54 -7.45
C ILE A 121 -14.52 11.07 -8.31
N THR A 122 -13.44 11.54 -7.66
CA THR A 122 -12.29 12.21 -8.28
C THR A 122 -11.05 11.34 -8.33
N GLY A 123 -11.09 10.12 -7.79
CA GLY A 123 -9.97 9.18 -7.67
C GLY A 123 -10.38 7.73 -7.84
N PRO A 124 -9.58 6.80 -7.31
CA PRO A 124 -9.85 5.36 -7.38
C PRO A 124 -11.19 5.00 -6.73
N LYS A 125 -12.01 4.22 -7.43
CA LYS A 125 -13.36 3.83 -6.98
C LYS A 125 -13.37 2.55 -6.14
N TRP A 126 -12.27 1.81 -6.13
CA TRP A 126 -12.14 0.52 -5.47
C TRP A 126 -10.84 0.45 -4.66
N SER A 127 -10.71 -0.58 -3.84
CA SER A 127 -9.51 -0.78 -3.03
C SER A 127 -8.25 -0.83 -3.90
N THR A 128 -7.23 -0.15 -3.40
CA THR A 128 -5.94 0.07 -4.04
C THR A 128 -4.86 -0.77 -3.35
N GLN A 129 -3.76 -1.01 -4.04
CA GLN A 129 -2.65 -1.84 -3.58
C GLN A 129 -1.32 -1.10 -3.75
N ASN A 130 -0.35 -1.75 -4.36
CA ASN A 130 0.99 -1.22 -4.57
C ASN A 130 1.02 0.06 -5.42
N MET A 131 2.00 0.88 -5.12
CA MET A 131 2.22 2.17 -5.76
C MET A 131 3.69 2.34 -6.12
N ILE A 132 3.95 3.09 -7.18
CA ILE A 132 5.29 3.51 -7.57
C ILE A 132 5.23 4.93 -8.15
N VAL A 133 6.21 5.75 -7.80
CA VAL A 133 6.33 7.12 -8.34
C VAL A 133 7.41 7.15 -9.39
N GLU A 134 7.09 7.73 -10.54
CA GLU A 134 8.03 7.99 -11.64
C GLU A 134 7.66 9.27 -12.37
N ASN A 135 8.63 10.19 -12.54
CA ASN A 135 8.44 11.46 -13.27
C ASN A 135 7.21 12.25 -12.82
N ASP A 136 7.07 12.46 -11.50
CA ASP A 136 5.94 13.16 -10.86
C ASP A 136 4.56 12.51 -11.06
N ASN A 137 4.49 11.31 -11.59
CA ASN A 137 3.29 10.50 -11.62
C ASN A 137 3.36 9.38 -10.57
N LEU A 138 2.26 9.20 -9.84
CA LEU A 138 2.04 8.03 -9.01
C LEU A 138 1.20 7.03 -9.81
N TYR A 139 1.75 5.84 -10.02
CA TYR A 139 1.03 4.70 -10.58
C TYR A 139 0.55 3.82 -9.42
N ILE A 140 -0.73 3.46 -9.42
CA ILE A 140 -1.36 2.70 -8.34
C ILE A 140 -2.15 1.53 -8.90
N THR A 141 -1.91 0.32 -8.40
CA THR A 141 -2.75 -0.83 -8.72
C THR A 141 -4.09 -0.74 -8.02
N ILE A 142 -5.16 -0.97 -8.78
CA ILE A 142 -6.54 -1.01 -8.30
C ILE A 142 -7.07 -2.41 -8.55
N ASN A 143 -7.12 -3.21 -7.50
CA ASN A 143 -7.44 -4.62 -7.57
C ASN A 143 -8.79 -4.99 -6.96
N ASN A 144 -9.35 -4.14 -6.10
CA ASN A 144 -10.55 -4.44 -5.34
C ASN A 144 -10.47 -5.78 -4.58
N ALA A 145 -9.32 -6.05 -3.98
CA ALA A 145 -8.91 -7.37 -3.47
C ALA A 145 -9.82 -7.97 -2.39
N PHE A 146 -10.67 -7.16 -1.76
CA PHE A 146 -11.55 -7.61 -0.67
C PHE A 146 -12.98 -7.94 -1.13
N GLU A 147 -13.28 -7.78 -2.41
CA GLU A 147 -14.59 -8.10 -2.99
C GLU A 147 -14.43 -9.24 -4.00
N PHE A 148 -14.49 -10.48 -3.50
CA PHE A 148 -14.32 -11.69 -4.32
C PHE A 148 -15.36 -11.78 -5.42
N GLY A 149 -14.90 -12.05 -6.64
CA GLY A 149 -15.73 -12.11 -7.84
C GLY A 149 -15.96 -10.75 -8.52
N ASN A 150 -15.46 -9.67 -7.92
CA ASN A 150 -15.49 -8.33 -8.50
C ASN A 150 -14.08 -7.70 -8.58
N GLU A 151 -13.08 -8.55 -8.74
CA GLU A 151 -11.69 -8.14 -8.88
C GLU A 151 -11.53 -7.20 -10.09
N LYS A 152 -10.76 -6.12 -9.89
CA LYS A 152 -10.43 -5.16 -10.94
C LYS A 152 -9.03 -5.40 -11.48
N GLY A 153 -8.80 -4.94 -12.69
CA GLY A 153 -7.50 -4.98 -13.39
C GLY A 153 -7.16 -3.59 -13.92
N ILE A 154 -6.80 -2.66 -13.03
CA ILE A 154 -6.59 -1.27 -13.40
C ILE A 154 -5.27 -0.79 -12.80
N VAL A 155 -4.56 0.05 -13.56
CA VAL A 155 -3.51 0.94 -13.03
C VAL A 155 -4.03 2.36 -13.11
N GLY A 156 -4.21 3.00 -11.96
CA GLY A 156 -4.55 4.41 -11.86
C GLY A 156 -3.30 5.28 -11.97
N VAL A 157 -3.43 6.47 -12.52
CA VAL A 157 -2.35 7.45 -12.66
C VAL A 157 -2.76 8.76 -11.98
N VAL A 158 -1.92 9.22 -11.06
CA VAL A 158 -2.09 10.50 -10.36
C VAL A 158 -0.93 11.40 -10.72
N ASP A 159 -1.23 12.61 -11.19
CA ASP A 159 -0.25 13.69 -11.27
C ASP A 159 0.00 14.24 -9.86
N MET A 160 1.19 14.00 -9.33
CA MET A 160 1.57 14.37 -7.97
C MET A 160 1.80 15.87 -7.81
N THR A 161 2.04 16.59 -8.90
CA THR A 161 2.21 18.06 -8.85
C THR A 161 0.88 18.76 -8.58
N SER A 162 -0.18 18.31 -9.26
CA SER A 162 -1.54 18.84 -9.10
C SER A 162 -2.41 18.04 -8.11
N MET A 163 -1.92 16.91 -7.61
CA MET A 163 -2.66 15.93 -6.80
C MET A 163 -3.98 15.52 -7.46
N SER A 164 -3.93 15.28 -8.77
CA SER A 164 -5.12 14.97 -9.57
C SER A 164 -5.03 13.57 -10.17
N TYR A 165 -6.14 12.83 -10.11
CA TYR A 165 -6.28 11.55 -10.80
C TYR A 165 -6.51 11.79 -12.28
N ILE A 166 -5.55 11.44 -13.13
CA ILE A 166 -5.54 11.86 -14.52
C ILE A 166 -5.86 10.76 -15.52
N ASN A 167 -5.70 9.49 -15.13
CA ASN A 167 -5.94 8.38 -16.04
C ASN A 167 -6.19 7.06 -15.32
N GLU A 168 -6.88 6.14 -16.00
CA GLU A 168 -6.99 4.71 -15.66
C GLU A 168 -6.56 3.88 -16.88
N ILE A 169 -5.66 2.93 -16.65
CA ILE A 169 -5.18 1.98 -17.65
C ILE A 169 -5.86 0.65 -17.33
N ASP A 170 -6.79 0.23 -18.18
CA ASP A 170 -7.44 -1.07 -18.08
C ASP A 170 -6.49 -2.16 -18.58
N LEU A 171 -6.21 -3.13 -17.72
CA LEU A 171 -5.31 -4.26 -17.99
C LEU A 171 -6.03 -5.43 -18.70
N GLY A 172 -7.33 -5.30 -18.94
CA GLY A 172 -8.14 -6.32 -19.56
C GLY A 172 -8.43 -7.53 -18.67
N PRO A 173 -9.08 -8.57 -19.22
CA PRO A 173 -9.55 -9.72 -18.45
C PRO A 173 -8.42 -10.56 -17.84
N ASP A 174 -7.23 -10.55 -18.46
CA ASP A 174 -6.07 -11.25 -17.94
C ASP A 174 -5.29 -10.43 -16.90
N GLY A 175 -5.53 -9.12 -16.82
CA GLY A 175 -4.87 -8.20 -15.89
C GLY A 175 -5.56 -8.02 -14.55
N LYS A 176 -6.55 -8.84 -14.21
CA LYS A 176 -7.28 -8.75 -12.94
C LYS A 176 -6.38 -8.95 -11.73
N ASN A 177 -6.74 -8.28 -10.64
CA ASN A 177 -6.08 -8.36 -9.35
C ASN A 177 -4.57 -8.06 -9.44
N PRO A 178 -4.17 -6.88 -10.02
CA PRO A 178 -2.78 -6.46 -10.07
C PRO A 178 -2.26 -6.21 -8.66
N ASP A 179 -1.03 -6.66 -8.41
CA ASP A 179 -0.42 -6.56 -7.08
C ASP A 179 0.82 -5.66 -7.11
N ASN A 180 1.97 -6.16 -7.52
CA ASN A 180 3.20 -5.39 -7.52
C ASN A 180 3.39 -4.59 -8.81
N LEU A 181 4.07 -3.44 -8.68
CA LEU A 181 4.51 -2.59 -9.77
C LEU A 181 6.03 -2.53 -9.86
N LEU A 182 6.55 -2.52 -11.08
CA LEU A 182 7.96 -2.32 -11.37
C LEU A 182 8.10 -1.45 -12.63
N ILE A 183 8.96 -0.45 -12.57
CA ILE A 183 9.33 0.36 -13.75
C ILE A 183 10.73 -0.02 -14.23
N ARG A 184 10.88 -0.20 -15.54
CA ARG A 184 12.17 -0.38 -16.20
C ARG A 184 12.18 0.35 -17.54
N GLY A 185 13.04 1.36 -17.64
CA GLY A 185 13.05 2.25 -18.81
C GLY A 185 11.72 2.98 -18.94
N ASN A 186 11.09 2.93 -20.10
CA ASN A 186 9.79 3.55 -20.38
C ASN A 186 8.64 2.55 -20.28
N LYS A 187 8.76 1.56 -19.38
CA LYS A 187 7.74 0.51 -19.22
C LYS A 187 7.42 0.27 -17.77
N LEU A 188 6.14 0.14 -17.51
CA LEU A 188 5.59 -0.30 -16.23
C LEU A 188 5.13 -1.76 -16.37
N TYR A 189 5.47 -2.57 -15.38
CA TYR A 189 5.09 -3.97 -15.30
C TYR A 189 4.26 -4.21 -14.04
N THR A 190 3.27 -5.09 -14.14
CA THR A 190 2.52 -5.56 -12.98
C THR A 190 2.31 -7.07 -13.04
N VAL A 191 2.40 -7.71 -11.88
CA VAL A 191 1.97 -9.11 -11.70
C VAL A 191 0.50 -9.10 -11.32
N ASN A 192 -0.30 -9.94 -11.98
CA ASN A 192 -1.73 -10.02 -11.79
C ASN A 192 -2.10 -11.40 -11.24
N ASN A 193 -2.75 -11.46 -10.10
CA ASN A 193 -3.14 -12.72 -9.44
C ASN A 193 -4.49 -13.25 -9.90
N LYS A 194 -5.15 -12.55 -10.84
CA LYS A 194 -6.47 -12.87 -11.39
C LYS A 194 -7.50 -13.15 -10.26
N ASP A 195 -8.28 -14.18 -10.43
CA ASP A 195 -9.32 -14.65 -9.52
C ASP A 195 -8.93 -15.96 -8.81
N GLY A 196 -7.63 -16.21 -8.67
CA GLY A 196 -7.09 -17.48 -8.16
C GLY A 196 -7.00 -18.60 -9.19
N SER A 197 -7.45 -18.37 -10.44
CA SER A 197 -7.38 -19.36 -11.52
C SER A 197 -6.08 -19.34 -12.31
N GLY A 198 -5.16 -18.45 -11.96
CA GLY A 198 -3.88 -18.30 -12.64
C GLY A 198 -3.21 -16.97 -12.32
N ALA A 199 -2.15 -16.67 -13.04
CA ALA A 199 -1.42 -15.41 -12.94
C ALA A 199 -1.03 -14.92 -14.34
N SER A 200 -0.77 -13.63 -14.46
CA SER A 200 -0.24 -13.02 -15.68
C SER A 200 0.71 -11.87 -15.34
N ILE A 201 1.38 -11.35 -16.35
CA ILE A 201 2.16 -10.12 -16.27
C ILE A 201 1.62 -9.19 -17.33
N SER A 202 1.34 -7.94 -16.95
CA SER A 202 1.03 -6.87 -17.89
C SER A 202 2.24 -5.97 -18.08
N GLU A 203 2.47 -5.54 -19.31
CA GLU A 203 3.45 -4.54 -19.72
C GLU A 203 2.71 -3.33 -20.27
N ILE A 204 3.08 -2.14 -19.82
CA ILE A 204 2.47 -0.87 -20.16
C ILE A 204 3.56 0.09 -20.62
N ASP A 205 3.40 0.74 -21.75
CA ASP A 205 4.27 1.84 -22.20
C ASP A 205 3.90 3.13 -21.45
N LEU A 206 4.90 3.81 -20.85
CA LEU A 206 4.75 5.05 -20.09
C LEU A 206 4.96 6.29 -20.94
#